data_cb153eae484b944cb1d80b5dda1a27b3
#
_entry.id   cb153eae484b944cb1d80b5dda1a27b3
#
_cell.length_a   1.000
_cell.length_b   1.000
_cell.length_c   1.000
_cell.angle_alpha   90.00
_cell.angle_beta   90.00
_cell.angle_gamma   90.00
#
_symmetry.space_group_name_H-M   'P 1'
#
loop_
_entity.id
_entity.type
_entity.pdbx_description
1 polymer ?
#
loop_
_entity_poly.entity_id
_entity_poly.type
_entity_poly.pdbx_seq_one_letter_code
_entity_poly.pdbx_strand_id
1 'polypeptide(L)'
;MPPDPGRASAEADIPIAARVHLAHAVVQHLAETAGADVLHLKGPAMFSGLRDPERSSSDVDVLVRPSHLTALIDAMEAHGWERRTDFETGSPFAHAANWWHPDWGWADVHVSWPGAGIPAEQAFDELAAPGATQLIAHHECPVPDRIGQRLILLLHYARTPRGSDKEWAWDKATEAEQHAVRALAARLDAEVALAAALDELQHHSDHPDHDLWQHFSQGGDRLAEWRARMTSARGVRARVRLALGMVRVNRDYLAIELGREPTREDVRRRQRERVQRAVADLRARL
;
A
#
# COMPACT_ATOMS: atom_id res chain seq x y z
N MET A 1 -33.11 29.24 34.86
CA MET A 1 -32.40 29.79 33.69
C MET A 1 -32.08 28.62 32.77
N PRO A 2 -32.72 28.44 31.63
CA PRO A 2 -32.43 27.33 30.73
C PRO A 2 -31.06 27.54 30.09
N PRO A 3 -30.30 26.46 29.75
CA PRO A 3 -29.00 26.60 29.11
C PRO A 3 -29.15 27.16 27.69
N ASP A 4 -28.23 28.05 27.36
CA ASP A 4 -28.11 28.70 26.04
C ASP A 4 -27.89 27.65 24.93
N PRO A 5 -28.76 27.54 23.90
CA PRO A 5 -28.59 26.60 22.81
C PRO A 5 -27.53 27.02 21.75
N GLY A 6 -26.73 28.06 22.02
CA GLY A 6 -25.81 28.66 21.08
C GLY A 6 -24.34 28.22 21.18
N ARG A 7 -23.99 27.29 22.09
CA ARG A 7 -22.64 26.69 22.14
C ARG A 7 -22.61 25.35 21.40
N ALA A 8 -22.87 25.37 20.09
CA ALA A 8 -22.22 24.41 19.25
C ALA A 8 -20.70 24.67 19.39
N SER A 9 -20.00 23.82 20.11
CA SER A 9 -18.54 23.76 20.07
C SER A 9 -18.17 23.67 18.59
N ALA A 10 -17.57 24.73 18.02
CA ALA A 10 -16.88 24.60 16.77
C ALA A 10 -15.80 23.54 17.03
N GLU A 11 -16.06 22.29 16.62
CA GLU A 11 -15.04 21.27 16.50
C GLU A 11 -13.98 21.88 15.61
N ALA A 12 -12.83 22.22 16.21
CA ALA A 12 -11.71 22.77 15.48
C ALA A 12 -11.31 21.70 14.46
N ASP A 13 -11.55 21.98 13.19
CA ASP A 13 -11.21 21.05 12.10
C ASP A 13 -9.68 20.91 12.10
N ILE A 14 -9.19 19.78 12.61
CA ILE A 14 -7.75 19.52 12.73
C ILE A 14 -7.20 19.41 11.30
N PRO A 15 -6.20 20.23 10.92
CA PRO A 15 -5.59 20.15 9.59
C PRO A 15 -5.16 18.71 9.27
N ILE A 16 -5.41 18.25 8.05
CA ILE A 16 -5.11 16.87 7.61
C ILE A 16 -3.67 16.48 7.95
N ALA A 17 -2.71 17.38 7.73
CA ALA A 17 -1.31 17.11 8.07
C ALA A 17 -1.10 16.82 9.56
N ALA A 18 -1.70 17.59 10.46
CA ALA A 18 -1.61 17.37 11.90
C ALA A 18 -2.29 16.05 12.31
N ARG A 19 -3.46 15.77 11.72
CA ARG A 19 -4.19 14.54 11.95
C ARG A 19 -3.38 13.30 11.54
N VAL A 20 -2.72 13.33 10.39
CA VAL A 20 -1.86 12.21 9.92
C VAL A 20 -0.68 11.99 10.87
N HIS A 21 -0.03 13.05 11.36
CA HIS A 21 1.04 12.92 12.35
C HIS A 21 0.54 12.25 13.65
N LEU A 22 -0.60 12.69 14.18
CA LEU A 22 -1.21 12.10 15.38
C LEU A 22 -1.64 10.66 15.12
N ALA A 23 -2.20 10.35 13.96
CA ALA A 23 -2.62 9.01 13.59
C ALA A 23 -1.43 8.02 13.55
N HIS A 24 -0.25 8.43 13.04
CA HIS A 24 0.97 7.61 13.13
C HIS A 24 1.33 7.29 14.58
N ALA A 25 1.32 8.28 15.46
CA ALA A 25 1.61 8.09 16.89
C ALA A 25 0.58 7.18 17.58
N VAL A 26 -0.71 7.34 17.26
CA VAL A 26 -1.78 6.47 17.77
C VAL A 26 -1.60 5.02 17.32
N VAL A 27 -1.35 4.78 16.03
CA VAL A 27 -1.11 3.42 15.52
C VAL A 27 0.13 2.80 16.16
N GLN A 28 1.22 3.57 16.37
CA GLN A 28 2.40 3.09 17.08
C GLN A 28 2.09 2.72 18.52
N HIS A 29 1.36 3.57 19.25
CA HIS A 29 0.95 3.29 20.63
C HIS A 29 0.09 2.02 20.74
N LEU A 30 -0.83 1.79 19.80
CA LEU A 30 -1.64 0.58 19.74
C LEU A 30 -0.77 -0.66 19.45
N ALA A 31 0.18 -0.55 18.54
CA ALA A 31 1.12 -1.63 18.23
C ALA A 31 1.96 -2.00 19.46
N GLU A 32 2.53 -1.03 20.17
CA GLU A 32 3.31 -1.24 21.39
C GLU A 32 2.46 -1.92 22.49
N THR A 33 1.24 -1.45 22.69
CA THR A 33 0.32 -2.01 23.71
C THR A 33 -0.05 -3.45 23.36
N ALA A 34 -0.19 -3.78 22.09
CA ALA A 34 -0.51 -5.12 21.60
C ALA A 34 0.71 -6.03 21.47
N GLY A 35 1.93 -5.53 21.69
CA GLY A 35 3.18 -6.26 21.43
C GLY A 35 3.38 -6.58 19.93
N ALA A 36 2.91 -5.70 19.05
CA ALA A 36 3.03 -5.87 17.61
C ALA A 36 4.16 -5.01 17.04
N ASP A 37 5.03 -5.61 16.23
CA ASP A 37 6.08 -4.89 15.50
C ASP A 37 5.49 -4.28 14.23
N VAL A 38 5.71 -2.98 14.05
CA VAL A 38 5.33 -2.23 12.85
C VAL A 38 6.49 -1.35 12.37
N LEU A 39 6.52 -1.09 11.08
CA LEU A 39 7.36 -0.07 10.46
C LEU A 39 6.45 0.97 9.82
N HIS A 40 6.61 2.23 10.23
CA HIS A 40 5.92 3.33 9.56
C HIS A 40 6.59 3.64 8.24
N LEU A 41 5.76 3.74 7.20
CA LEU A 41 6.23 3.96 5.84
C LEU A 41 5.90 5.40 5.44
N LYS A 42 6.13 5.87 4.34
CA LYS A 42 5.71 7.13 3.71
C LYS A 42 5.31 8.28 4.66
N GLY A 43 4.86 9.39 4.10
CA GLY A 43 4.37 10.54 4.85
C GLY A 43 5.38 11.11 5.85
N PRO A 44 4.95 11.35 7.09
CA PRO A 44 5.80 11.86 8.17
C PRO A 44 6.94 10.91 8.59
N ALA A 45 6.83 9.63 8.25
CA ALA A 45 7.85 8.62 8.54
C ALA A 45 9.10 8.73 7.67
N MET A 46 9.06 9.51 6.59
CA MET A 46 10.17 9.65 5.67
C MET A 46 11.27 10.55 6.21
N PHE A 47 12.53 10.12 6.03
CA PHE A 47 13.68 10.99 6.29
C PHE A 47 13.68 12.19 5.34
N SER A 48 14.17 13.32 5.84
CA SER A 48 14.29 14.54 5.05
C SER A 48 15.10 14.30 3.75
N GLY A 49 14.63 14.89 2.66
CA GLY A 49 15.25 14.78 1.34
C GLY A 49 14.95 13.48 0.57
N LEU A 50 14.02 12.66 1.03
CA LEU A 50 13.56 11.46 0.29
C LEU A 50 12.24 11.64 -0.44
N ARG A 51 11.56 12.77 -0.24
CA ARG A 51 10.29 13.09 -0.93
C ARG A 51 10.19 14.59 -1.18
N ASP A 52 9.33 14.95 -2.08
CA ASP A 52 8.95 16.34 -2.30
C ASP A 52 8.39 16.96 -1.01
N PRO A 53 8.97 18.05 -0.50
CA PRO A 53 8.50 18.70 0.73
C PRO A 53 7.10 19.31 0.58
N GLU A 54 6.64 19.59 -0.63
CA GLU A 54 5.30 20.11 -0.90
C GLU A 54 4.23 19.01 -0.92
N ARG A 55 4.62 17.76 -0.98
CA ARG A 55 3.70 16.62 -1.00
C ARG A 55 3.15 16.33 0.40
N SER A 56 1.86 16.54 0.61
CA SER A 56 1.15 16.13 1.82
C SER A 56 0.80 14.63 1.81
N SER A 57 0.68 14.04 3.00
CA SER A 57 0.05 12.72 3.19
C SER A 57 -1.38 12.89 3.69
N SER A 58 -2.25 11.98 3.32
CA SER A 58 -3.66 11.92 3.74
C SER A 58 -3.98 10.76 4.68
N ASP A 59 -3.05 9.83 4.83
CA ASP A 59 -3.21 8.54 5.47
C ASP A 59 -1.94 8.10 6.20
N VAL A 60 -2.08 7.07 7.02
CA VAL A 60 -1.00 6.36 7.68
C VAL A 60 -0.70 5.09 6.91
N ASP A 61 0.54 4.91 6.46
CA ASP A 61 1.02 3.64 5.89
C ASP A 61 1.88 2.91 6.94
N VAL A 62 1.51 1.69 7.32
CA VAL A 62 2.33 0.84 8.19
C VAL A 62 2.51 -0.56 7.59
N LEU A 63 3.73 -1.09 7.69
CA LEU A 63 4.03 -2.49 7.44
C LEU A 63 4.05 -3.20 8.80
N VAL A 64 3.16 -4.14 9.00
CA VAL A 64 3.13 -4.96 10.22
C VAL A 64 3.93 -6.25 9.99
N ARG A 65 4.65 -6.71 11.02
CA ARG A 65 5.22 -8.06 11.01
C ARG A 65 4.08 -9.08 10.81
N PRO A 66 4.13 -9.94 9.79
CA PRO A 66 3.01 -10.84 9.47
C PRO A 66 2.50 -11.68 10.64
N SER A 67 3.41 -12.18 11.48
CA SER A 67 3.06 -12.94 12.70
C SER A 67 2.35 -12.11 13.77
N HIS A 68 2.44 -10.77 13.73
CA HIS A 68 1.81 -9.84 14.68
C HIS A 68 0.54 -9.18 14.13
N LEU A 69 0.12 -9.53 12.90
CA LEU A 69 -1.02 -8.90 12.23
C LEU A 69 -2.30 -8.95 13.06
N THR A 70 -2.64 -10.11 13.61
CA THR A 70 -3.88 -10.27 14.38
C THR A 70 -3.87 -9.37 15.63
N ALA A 71 -2.74 -9.31 16.35
CA ALA A 71 -2.62 -8.48 17.53
C ALA A 71 -2.81 -6.98 17.23
N LEU A 72 -2.23 -6.48 16.12
CA LEU A 72 -2.43 -5.10 15.69
C LEU A 72 -3.88 -4.84 15.31
N ILE A 73 -4.50 -5.73 14.53
CA ILE A 73 -5.89 -5.57 14.06
C ILE A 73 -6.85 -5.54 15.27
N ASP A 74 -6.72 -6.48 16.19
CA ASP A 74 -7.57 -6.54 17.39
C ASP A 74 -7.45 -5.25 18.21
N ALA A 75 -6.22 -4.71 18.36
CA ALA A 75 -6.00 -3.45 19.05
C ALA A 75 -6.62 -2.25 18.32
N MET A 76 -6.49 -2.20 16.98
CA MET A 76 -7.10 -1.14 16.17
C MET A 76 -8.64 -1.19 16.27
N GLU A 77 -9.25 -2.36 16.11
CA GLU A 77 -10.71 -2.53 16.19
C GLU A 77 -11.24 -2.17 17.59
N ALA A 78 -10.55 -2.59 18.67
CA ALA A 78 -10.90 -2.24 20.03
C ALA A 78 -10.88 -0.72 20.31
N HIS A 79 -10.15 0.04 19.51
CA HIS A 79 -10.02 1.50 19.63
C HIS A 79 -10.74 2.27 18.52
N GLY A 80 -11.76 1.67 17.91
CA GLY A 80 -12.68 2.36 17.01
C GLY A 80 -12.23 2.46 15.55
N TRP A 81 -11.15 1.80 15.15
CA TRP A 81 -10.80 1.67 13.74
C TRP A 81 -11.75 0.69 13.05
N GLU A 82 -12.33 1.09 11.96
CA GLU A 82 -13.25 0.29 11.15
C GLU A 82 -12.54 -0.20 9.90
N ARG A 83 -12.52 -1.51 9.67
CA ARG A 83 -11.98 -2.08 8.44
C ARG A 83 -12.89 -1.75 7.26
N ARG A 84 -12.33 -1.13 6.22
CA ARG A 84 -13.03 -0.75 4.99
C ARG A 84 -12.76 -1.71 3.84
N THR A 85 -11.57 -2.30 3.79
CA THR A 85 -11.23 -3.39 2.85
C THR A 85 -10.46 -4.47 3.59
N ASP A 86 -10.43 -5.68 3.05
CA ASP A 86 -9.50 -6.71 3.50
C ASP A 86 -8.27 -6.82 2.58
N PHE A 87 -7.33 -7.68 2.93
CA PHE A 87 -6.09 -7.84 2.16
C PHE A 87 -6.33 -8.38 0.74
N GLU A 88 -7.38 -9.17 0.52
CA GLU A 88 -7.73 -9.68 -0.82
C GLU A 88 -8.40 -8.61 -1.69
N THR A 89 -9.11 -7.67 -1.08
CA THR A 89 -9.91 -6.66 -1.76
C THR A 89 -9.28 -5.28 -1.78
N GLY A 90 -8.41 -4.95 -0.81
CA GLY A 90 -7.82 -3.63 -0.62
C GLY A 90 -6.75 -3.28 -1.66
N SER A 91 -6.12 -4.28 -2.28
CA SER A 91 -5.10 -3.99 -3.29
C SER A 91 -4.96 -5.08 -4.35
N PRO A 92 -4.43 -4.72 -5.53
CA PRO A 92 -4.17 -5.68 -6.61
C PRO A 92 -3.21 -6.81 -6.22
N PHE A 93 -2.32 -6.59 -5.26
CA PHE A 93 -1.30 -7.56 -4.82
C PHE A 93 -1.70 -8.29 -3.52
N ALA A 94 -2.92 -8.07 -3.00
CA ALA A 94 -3.40 -8.65 -1.75
C ALA A 94 -2.46 -8.40 -0.55
N HIS A 95 -1.82 -7.21 -0.50
CA HIS A 95 -0.76 -6.88 0.45
C HIS A 95 -1.19 -5.89 1.53
N ALA A 96 -2.31 -5.19 1.35
CA ALA A 96 -2.77 -4.14 2.25
C ALA A 96 -4.28 -4.17 2.44
N ALA A 97 -4.72 -3.79 3.62
CA ALA A 97 -6.11 -3.52 3.97
C ALA A 97 -6.23 -2.08 4.46
N ASN A 98 -7.37 -1.45 4.12
CA ASN A 98 -7.64 -0.07 4.49
C ASN A 98 -8.54 -0.01 5.72
N TRP A 99 -8.19 0.86 6.64
CA TRP A 99 -8.89 1.13 7.89
C TRP A 99 -9.27 2.60 7.96
N TRP A 100 -10.32 2.90 8.68
CA TRP A 100 -10.79 4.28 8.86
C TRP A 100 -11.21 4.52 10.30
N HIS A 101 -10.86 5.69 10.81
CA HIS A 101 -11.29 6.16 12.13
C HIS A 101 -11.85 7.58 12.02
N PRO A 102 -12.96 7.92 12.70
CA PRO A 102 -13.59 9.24 12.60
C PRO A 102 -12.63 10.39 12.95
N ASP A 103 -11.81 10.21 13.98
CA ASP A 103 -10.89 11.26 14.44
C ASP A 103 -9.55 11.25 13.71
N TRP A 104 -9.03 10.06 13.35
CA TRP A 104 -7.67 9.88 12.82
C TRP A 104 -7.60 9.73 11.31
N GLY A 105 -8.71 9.46 10.64
CA GLY A 105 -8.75 9.29 9.18
C GLY A 105 -8.37 7.89 8.71
N TRP A 106 -7.62 7.80 7.61
CA TRP A 106 -7.27 6.55 6.95
C TRP A 106 -5.95 5.97 7.42
N ALA A 107 -5.89 4.64 7.49
CA ALA A 107 -4.67 3.88 7.69
C ALA A 107 -4.63 2.69 6.73
N ASP A 108 -3.50 2.52 6.06
CA ASP A 108 -3.20 1.39 5.19
C ASP A 108 -2.24 0.44 5.92
N VAL A 109 -2.79 -0.70 6.37
CA VAL A 109 -2.02 -1.76 7.03
C VAL A 109 -1.52 -2.73 5.98
N HIS A 110 -0.20 -2.81 5.81
CA HIS A 110 0.48 -3.69 4.88
C HIS A 110 1.01 -4.94 5.61
N VAL A 111 0.87 -6.14 5.03
CA VAL A 111 1.48 -7.40 5.52
C VAL A 111 2.68 -7.83 4.69
N SER A 112 2.86 -7.20 3.54
CA SER A 112 4.01 -7.39 2.65
C SER A 112 4.18 -6.14 1.80
N TRP A 113 5.32 -6.01 1.14
CA TRP A 113 5.54 -4.92 0.20
C TRP A 113 5.66 -5.47 -1.22
N PRO A 114 4.77 -5.06 -2.17
CA PRO A 114 4.83 -5.54 -3.54
C PRO A 114 6.17 -5.25 -4.20
N GLY A 115 6.73 -6.27 -4.80
CA GLY A 115 8.07 -6.24 -5.38
C GLY A 115 9.07 -7.06 -4.60
N ALA A 116 8.89 -7.24 -3.29
CA ALA A 116 9.69 -8.19 -2.52
C ALA A 116 9.25 -9.63 -2.82
N GLY A 117 10.17 -10.46 -3.29
CA GLY A 117 9.95 -11.86 -3.67
C GLY A 117 10.20 -12.87 -2.55
N ILE A 118 10.92 -12.48 -1.48
CA ILE A 118 11.16 -13.31 -0.30
C ILE A 118 9.92 -13.36 0.62
N PRO A 119 9.84 -14.33 1.56
CA PRO A 119 8.75 -14.39 2.54
C PRO A 119 8.58 -13.08 3.30
N ALA A 120 7.32 -12.66 3.50
CA ALA A 120 7.00 -11.35 4.08
C ALA A 120 7.59 -11.14 5.49
N GLU A 121 7.70 -12.21 6.32
CA GLU A 121 8.36 -12.16 7.62
C GLU A 121 9.85 -11.79 7.49
N GLN A 122 10.56 -12.41 6.54
CA GLN A 122 11.96 -12.11 6.27
C GLN A 122 12.14 -10.71 5.67
N ALA A 123 11.21 -10.28 4.80
CA ALA A 123 11.24 -8.94 4.24
C ALA A 123 11.04 -7.86 5.34
N PHE A 124 10.18 -8.13 6.32
CA PHE A 124 10.03 -7.28 7.49
C PHE A 124 11.35 -7.21 8.29
N ASP A 125 11.99 -8.36 8.56
CA ASP A 125 13.25 -8.41 9.29
C ASP A 125 14.37 -7.62 8.59
N GLU A 126 14.51 -7.76 7.27
CA GLU A 126 15.51 -7.01 6.48
C GLU A 126 15.27 -5.50 6.54
N LEU A 127 14.03 -5.04 6.52
CA LEU A 127 13.68 -3.62 6.59
C LEU A 127 13.79 -3.05 8.01
N ALA A 128 13.58 -3.87 9.05
CA ALA A 128 13.63 -3.49 10.45
C ALA A 128 15.06 -3.56 11.04
N ALA A 129 15.93 -4.42 10.47
CA ALA A 129 17.27 -4.71 11.02
C ALA A 129 18.14 -3.48 11.33
N PRO A 130 18.10 -2.37 10.56
CA PRO A 130 18.85 -1.16 10.89
C PRO A 130 18.40 -0.45 12.18
N GLY A 131 17.20 -0.72 12.70
CA GLY A 131 16.69 -0.16 13.94
C GLY A 131 16.47 1.36 13.89
N ALA A 132 16.13 1.89 12.72
CA ALA A 132 15.88 3.33 12.55
C ALA A 132 14.52 3.75 13.12
N THR A 133 14.44 4.95 13.67
CA THR A 133 13.22 5.57 14.18
C THR A 133 13.02 6.98 13.66
N GLN A 134 11.79 7.46 13.67
CA GLN A 134 11.41 8.86 13.43
C GLN A 134 10.51 9.35 14.57
N LEU A 135 10.76 10.57 15.02
CA LEU A 135 9.90 11.21 16.00
C LEU A 135 8.68 11.83 15.30
N ILE A 136 7.52 11.19 15.42
CA ILE A 136 6.27 11.64 14.78
C ILE A 136 5.27 12.00 15.89
N ALA A 137 4.81 13.25 15.93
CA ALA A 137 3.94 13.76 16.98
C ALA A 137 4.47 13.44 18.40
N HIS A 138 5.77 13.62 18.63
CA HIS A 138 6.48 13.34 19.88
C HIS A 138 6.51 11.85 20.30
N HIS A 139 6.17 10.94 19.40
CA HIS A 139 6.27 9.50 19.61
C HIS A 139 7.35 8.90 18.70
N GLU A 140 8.21 8.03 19.25
CA GLU A 140 9.20 7.31 18.44
C GLU A 140 8.53 6.21 17.63
N CYS A 141 8.57 6.32 16.33
CA CYS A 141 7.98 5.37 15.39
C CYS A 141 9.11 4.63 14.64
N PRO A 142 9.19 3.30 14.71
CA PRO A 142 10.10 2.51 13.91
C PRO A 142 9.86 2.73 12.42
N VAL A 143 10.93 2.89 11.65
CA VAL A 143 10.89 3.12 10.20
C VAL A 143 11.99 2.30 9.53
N PRO A 144 11.87 1.94 8.24
CA PRO A 144 13.02 1.49 7.48
C PRO A 144 14.10 2.58 7.46
N ASP A 145 15.36 2.19 7.39
CA ASP A 145 16.43 3.15 7.23
C ASP A 145 16.33 3.92 5.90
N ARG A 146 17.25 4.86 5.67
CA ARG A 146 17.25 5.70 4.47
C ARG A 146 17.27 4.88 3.17
N ILE A 147 17.99 3.75 3.14
CA ILE A 147 18.08 2.88 1.97
C ILE A 147 16.80 2.08 1.79
N GLY A 148 16.25 1.54 2.87
CA GLY A 148 14.94 0.87 2.87
C GLY A 148 13.82 1.80 2.41
N GLN A 149 13.78 3.05 2.89
CA GLN A 149 12.80 4.04 2.46
C GLN A 149 12.92 4.39 0.97
N ARG A 150 14.15 4.53 0.44
CA ARG A 150 14.38 4.73 -1.01
C ARG A 150 13.81 3.56 -1.82
N LEU A 151 14.12 2.33 -1.41
CA LEU A 151 13.62 1.15 -2.11
C LEU A 151 12.09 1.06 -2.05
N ILE A 152 11.48 1.28 -0.90
CA ILE A 152 10.01 1.29 -0.74
C ILE A 152 9.34 2.30 -1.68
N LEU A 153 9.89 3.51 -1.81
CA LEU A 153 9.37 4.53 -2.73
C LEU A 153 9.51 4.09 -4.19
N LEU A 154 10.64 3.49 -4.57
CA LEU A 154 10.86 3.01 -5.94
C LEU A 154 9.92 1.85 -6.29
N LEU A 155 9.74 0.88 -5.39
CA LEU A 155 8.78 -0.21 -5.59
C LEU A 155 7.33 0.30 -5.62
N HIS A 156 7.01 1.35 -4.87
CA HIS A 156 5.73 2.04 -4.98
C HIS A 156 5.59 2.74 -6.34
N TYR A 157 6.61 3.45 -6.79
CA TYR A 157 6.63 4.11 -8.09
C TYR A 157 6.48 3.12 -9.24
N ALA A 158 7.14 1.96 -9.18
CA ALA A 158 6.99 0.90 -10.19
C ALA A 158 5.53 0.46 -10.40
N ARG A 159 4.70 0.50 -9.35
CA ARG A 159 3.26 0.17 -9.43
C ARG A 159 2.38 1.32 -9.85
N THR A 160 2.79 2.53 -9.52
CA THR A 160 2.01 3.75 -9.71
C THR A 160 2.96 4.86 -10.14
N PRO A 161 3.43 4.86 -11.41
CA PRO A 161 4.44 5.78 -11.91
C PRO A 161 3.88 7.21 -12.03
N ARG A 162 3.65 7.85 -10.90
CA ARG A 162 3.11 9.21 -10.78
C ARG A 162 3.88 9.99 -9.74
N GLY A 163 3.99 11.29 -9.96
CA GLY A 163 4.70 12.19 -9.04
C GLY A 163 6.22 12.06 -9.14
N SER A 164 6.90 12.59 -8.12
CA SER A 164 8.34 12.78 -8.08
C SER A 164 9.10 11.70 -7.27
N ASP A 165 8.46 10.57 -6.93
CA ASP A 165 9.08 9.56 -6.05
C ASP A 165 10.40 9.01 -6.64
N LYS A 166 10.48 8.76 -7.96
CA LYS A 166 11.73 8.32 -8.63
C LYS A 166 12.82 9.38 -8.54
N GLU A 167 12.48 10.65 -8.79
CA GLU A 167 13.44 11.76 -8.70
C GLU A 167 14.07 11.81 -7.31
N TRP A 168 13.24 11.81 -6.25
CA TRP A 168 13.73 11.94 -4.88
C TRP A 168 14.41 10.67 -4.35
N ALA A 169 13.89 9.49 -4.70
CA ALA A 169 14.43 8.23 -4.20
C ALA A 169 15.62 7.72 -5.00
N TRP A 170 15.79 8.12 -6.27
CA TRP A 170 16.83 7.61 -7.15
C TRP A 170 17.71 8.70 -7.76
N ASP A 171 17.13 9.66 -8.49
CA ASP A 171 17.93 10.61 -9.27
C ASP A 171 18.75 11.56 -8.37
N LYS A 172 18.23 11.87 -7.16
CA LYS A 172 18.91 12.64 -6.12
C LYS A 172 19.75 11.76 -5.17
N ALA A 173 19.81 10.45 -5.37
CA ALA A 173 20.65 9.56 -4.59
C ALA A 173 22.11 9.64 -5.04
N THR A 174 23.04 9.54 -4.10
CA THR A 174 24.44 9.34 -4.41
C THR A 174 24.68 7.96 -5.03
N GLU A 175 25.77 7.78 -5.78
CA GLU A 175 26.13 6.46 -6.34
C GLU A 175 26.23 5.37 -5.26
N ALA A 176 26.75 5.71 -4.09
CA ALA A 176 26.82 4.79 -2.96
C ALA A 176 25.42 4.37 -2.45
N GLU A 177 24.47 5.32 -2.36
CA GLU A 177 23.09 5.02 -1.99
C GLU A 177 22.38 4.19 -3.07
N GLN A 178 22.56 4.50 -4.36
CA GLN A 178 22.03 3.72 -5.47
C GLN A 178 22.54 2.28 -5.44
N HIS A 179 23.85 2.09 -5.19
CA HIS A 179 24.44 0.77 -5.04
C HIS A 179 23.83 0.02 -3.84
N ALA A 180 23.67 0.70 -2.70
CA ALA A 180 23.07 0.11 -1.50
C ALA A 180 21.59 -0.26 -1.73
N VAL A 181 20.81 0.54 -2.46
CA VAL A 181 19.43 0.23 -2.86
C VAL A 181 19.39 -1.03 -3.72
N ARG A 182 20.26 -1.17 -4.73
CA ARG A 182 20.35 -2.39 -5.55
C ARG A 182 20.73 -3.62 -4.71
N ALA A 183 21.67 -3.46 -3.78
CA ALA A 183 22.06 -4.55 -2.87
C ALA A 183 20.92 -4.97 -1.94
N LEU A 184 20.11 -4.03 -1.43
CA LEU A 184 18.92 -4.35 -0.66
C LEU A 184 17.84 -5.01 -1.53
N ALA A 185 17.62 -4.52 -2.75
CA ALA A 185 16.68 -5.14 -3.70
C ALA A 185 17.05 -6.60 -3.99
N ALA A 186 18.33 -6.91 -4.16
CA ALA A 186 18.81 -8.29 -4.34
C ALA A 186 18.52 -9.16 -3.11
N ARG A 187 18.70 -8.66 -1.88
CA ARG A 187 18.34 -9.42 -0.66
C ARG A 187 16.85 -9.67 -0.53
N LEU A 188 16.03 -8.75 -1.03
CA LEU A 188 14.57 -8.85 -0.99
C LEU A 188 13.97 -9.59 -2.20
N ASP A 189 14.79 -10.09 -3.15
CA ASP A 189 14.32 -10.64 -4.45
C ASP A 189 13.39 -9.63 -5.17
N ALA A 190 13.82 -8.35 -5.22
CA ALA A 190 13.04 -7.21 -5.70
C ALA A 190 13.65 -6.54 -6.94
N GLU A 191 14.65 -7.16 -7.58
CA GLU A 191 15.40 -6.56 -8.69
C GLU A 191 14.51 -6.24 -9.90
N VAL A 192 13.54 -7.12 -10.22
CA VAL A 192 12.64 -6.92 -11.37
C VAL A 192 11.69 -5.74 -11.13
N ALA A 193 11.18 -5.62 -9.91
CA ALA A 193 10.35 -4.49 -9.52
C ALA A 193 11.14 -3.17 -9.50
N LEU A 194 12.38 -3.21 -9.01
CA LEU A 194 13.29 -2.07 -9.06
C LEU A 194 13.64 -1.69 -10.52
N ALA A 195 13.92 -2.67 -11.37
CA ALA A 195 14.18 -2.44 -12.80
C ALA A 195 12.97 -1.78 -13.50
N ALA A 196 11.75 -2.14 -13.09
CA ALA A 196 10.54 -1.47 -13.57
C ALA A 196 10.47 0.01 -13.17
N ALA A 197 10.88 0.34 -11.94
CA ALA A 197 10.96 1.73 -11.49
C ALA A 197 12.02 2.55 -12.23
N LEU A 198 13.08 1.90 -12.68
CA LEU A 198 14.25 2.53 -13.29
C LEU A 198 14.25 2.49 -14.81
N ASP A 199 13.19 1.98 -15.45
CA ASP A 199 13.09 1.78 -16.90
C ASP A 199 14.14 0.79 -17.44
N GLU A 200 14.53 -0.21 -16.65
CA GLU A 200 15.58 -1.20 -16.94
C GLU A 200 15.01 -2.63 -17.16
N LEU A 201 13.70 -2.80 -17.29
CA LEU A 201 13.02 -4.11 -17.40
C LEU A 201 13.54 -4.99 -18.55
N GLN A 202 14.08 -4.40 -19.61
CA GLN A 202 14.67 -5.14 -20.72
C GLN A 202 15.81 -6.09 -20.31
N HIS A 203 16.43 -5.85 -19.15
CA HIS A 203 17.48 -6.73 -18.60
C HIS A 203 16.91 -7.94 -17.85
N HIS A 204 15.58 -8.01 -17.68
CA HIS A 204 14.88 -9.06 -16.96
C HIS A 204 13.78 -9.72 -17.81
N SER A 205 13.93 -9.73 -19.14
CA SER A 205 12.91 -10.25 -20.09
C SER A 205 12.49 -11.70 -19.85
N ASP A 206 13.39 -12.52 -19.31
CA ASP A 206 13.13 -13.94 -19.05
C ASP A 206 12.53 -14.19 -17.65
N HIS A 207 12.39 -13.14 -16.83
CA HIS A 207 11.87 -13.29 -15.48
C HIS A 207 10.33 -13.48 -15.48
N PRO A 208 9.78 -14.42 -14.69
CA PRO A 208 8.33 -14.71 -14.70
C PRO A 208 7.46 -13.51 -14.31
N ASP A 209 7.98 -12.54 -13.58
CA ASP A 209 7.27 -11.33 -13.17
C ASP A 209 7.50 -10.13 -14.12
N HIS A 210 8.29 -10.31 -15.21
CA HIS A 210 8.57 -9.25 -16.19
C HIS A 210 7.30 -8.59 -16.71
N ASP A 211 6.36 -9.37 -17.27
CA ASP A 211 5.12 -8.86 -17.86
C ASP A 211 4.22 -8.17 -16.85
N LEU A 212 4.25 -8.65 -15.59
CA LEU A 212 3.49 -8.04 -14.49
C LEU A 212 4.02 -6.63 -14.20
N TRP A 213 5.32 -6.49 -14.02
CA TRP A 213 5.95 -5.20 -13.74
C TRP A 213 5.92 -4.26 -14.94
N GLN A 214 6.03 -4.79 -16.16
CA GLN A 214 5.84 -4.00 -17.39
C GLN A 214 4.44 -3.40 -17.44
N HIS A 215 3.40 -4.20 -17.13
CA HIS A 215 2.02 -3.71 -17.11
C HIS A 215 1.83 -2.57 -16.09
N PHE A 216 2.34 -2.71 -14.87
CA PHE A 216 2.17 -1.70 -13.84
C PHE A 216 2.97 -0.43 -14.09
N SER A 217 4.19 -0.53 -14.61
CA SER A 217 5.09 0.62 -14.83
C SER A 217 4.81 1.37 -16.12
N GLN A 218 4.39 0.68 -17.18
CA GLN A 218 4.21 1.26 -18.50
C GLN A 218 2.75 1.35 -18.93
N GLY A 219 1.85 0.76 -18.15
CA GLY A 219 0.46 0.62 -18.49
C GLY A 219 0.19 -0.55 -19.45
N GLY A 220 -1.08 -0.82 -19.65
CA GLY A 220 -1.54 -1.90 -20.51
C GLY A 220 -3.04 -2.10 -20.38
N ASP A 221 -3.58 -2.98 -21.18
CA ASP A 221 -4.98 -3.32 -21.07
C ASP A 221 -5.26 -4.35 -19.96
N ARG A 222 -6.50 -4.42 -19.53
CA ARG A 222 -6.94 -5.29 -18.44
C ARG A 222 -6.68 -6.79 -18.71
N LEU A 223 -6.70 -7.22 -19.95
CA LEU A 223 -6.44 -8.63 -20.30
C LEU A 223 -4.95 -8.95 -20.15
N ALA A 224 -4.07 -8.02 -20.57
CA ALA A 224 -2.63 -8.14 -20.34
C ALA A 224 -2.31 -8.21 -18.85
N GLU A 225 -2.94 -7.35 -18.02
CA GLU A 225 -2.82 -7.41 -16.56
C GLU A 225 -3.15 -8.80 -16.01
N TRP A 226 -4.30 -9.36 -16.40
CA TRP A 226 -4.71 -10.67 -15.90
C TRP A 226 -3.79 -11.81 -16.38
N ARG A 227 -3.32 -11.74 -17.64
CA ARG A 227 -2.34 -12.71 -18.15
C ARG A 227 -1.04 -12.63 -17.35
N ALA A 228 -0.52 -11.44 -17.15
CA ALA A 228 0.69 -11.21 -16.40
C ALA A 228 0.56 -11.71 -14.94
N ARG A 229 -0.55 -11.44 -14.26
CA ARG A 229 -0.84 -11.97 -12.92
C ARG A 229 -0.93 -13.49 -12.90
N MET A 230 -1.53 -14.12 -13.92
CA MET A 230 -1.62 -15.58 -14.02
C MET A 230 -0.25 -16.22 -14.27
N THR A 231 0.63 -15.57 -15.02
CA THR A 231 2.00 -16.03 -15.28
C THR A 231 2.85 -15.93 -14.02
N SER A 232 2.78 -14.81 -13.30
CA SER A 232 3.51 -14.57 -12.05
C SER A 232 2.99 -15.42 -10.87
N ALA A 233 1.76 -15.92 -10.94
CA ALA A 233 1.18 -16.68 -9.84
C ALA A 233 1.88 -18.02 -9.62
N ARG A 234 2.50 -18.17 -8.44
CA ARG A 234 3.21 -19.39 -8.04
C ARG A 234 2.22 -20.42 -7.47
N GLY A 235 1.96 -21.48 -8.25
CA GLY A 235 1.15 -22.63 -7.86
C GLY A 235 -0.33 -22.55 -8.27
N VAL A 236 -0.96 -23.74 -8.36
CA VAL A 236 -2.33 -23.93 -8.87
C VAL A 236 -3.37 -23.20 -8.01
N ARG A 237 -3.21 -23.20 -6.67
CA ARG A 237 -4.15 -22.53 -5.76
C ARG A 237 -4.19 -21.01 -5.99
N ALA A 238 -3.03 -20.39 -6.21
CA ALA A 238 -2.93 -18.96 -6.51
C ALA A 238 -3.62 -18.63 -7.84
N ARG A 239 -3.38 -19.42 -8.88
CA ARG A 239 -4.02 -19.26 -10.20
C ARG A 239 -5.53 -19.42 -10.14
N VAL A 240 -6.05 -20.42 -9.42
CA VAL A 240 -7.50 -20.60 -9.24
C VAL A 240 -8.11 -19.42 -8.49
N ARG A 241 -7.47 -18.92 -7.41
CA ARG A 241 -7.94 -17.75 -6.68
C ARG A 241 -8.00 -16.52 -7.58
N LEU A 242 -6.97 -16.27 -8.37
CA LEU A 242 -6.94 -15.19 -9.36
C LEU A 242 -8.06 -15.33 -10.39
N ALA A 243 -8.25 -16.50 -10.98
CA ALA A 243 -9.32 -16.75 -11.95
C ALA A 243 -10.72 -16.46 -11.37
N LEU A 244 -10.97 -16.85 -10.12
CA LEU A 244 -12.21 -16.51 -9.42
C LEU A 244 -12.34 -15.01 -9.16
N GLY A 245 -11.23 -14.32 -8.86
CA GLY A 245 -11.19 -12.87 -8.65
C GLY A 245 -11.53 -12.07 -9.92
N MET A 246 -11.21 -12.59 -11.12
CA MET A 246 -11.54 -11.93 -12.39
C MET A 246 -13.02 -11.63 -12.55
N VAL A 247 -13.87 -12.54 -12.11
CA VAL A 247 -15.33 -12.43 -12.31
C VAL A 247 -16.07 -11.84 -11.10
N ARG A 248 -15.45 -11.81 -9.93
CA ARG A 248 -16.08 -11.25 -8.73
C ARG A 248 -16.04 -9.73 -8.70
N VAL A 249 -17.16 -9.12 -8.29
CA VAL A 249 -17.21 -7.69 -7.97
C VAL A 249 -16.57 -7.49 -6.60
N ASN A 250 -15.62 -6.56 -6.52
CA ASN A 250 -15.07 -6.13 -5.24
C ASN A 250 -16.14 -5.31 -4.50
N ARG A 251 -16.73 -5.93 -3.48
CA ARG A 251 -17.85 -5.34 -2.73
C ARG A 251 -17.39 -4.22 -1.82
N ASP A 252 -16.19 -4.30 -1.29
CA ASP A 252 -15.63 -3.30 -0.37
C ASP A 252 -15.39 -1.98 -1.11
N TYR A 253 -14.74 -2.03 -2.28
CA TYR A 253 -14.61 -0.84 -3.12
C TYR A 253 -15.94 -0.29 -3.60
N LEU A 254 -16.90 -1.18 -3.88
CA LEU A 254 -18.25 -0.74 -4.24
C LEU A 254 -18.96 -0.07 -3.06
N ALA A 255 -18.73 -0.54 -1.82
CA ALA A 255 -19.25 0.08 -0.60
C ALA A 255 -18.66 1.48 -0.39
N ILE A 256 -17.33 1.61 -0.56
CA ILE A 256 -16.64 2.91 -0.47
C ILE A 256 -17.19 3.88 -1.53
N GLU A 257 -17.34 3.43 -2.79
CA GLU A 257 -17.86 4.25 -3.88
C GLU A 257 -19.31 4.71 -3.63
N LEU A 258 -20.13 3.84 -3.05
CA LEU A 258 -21.54 4.14 -2.77
C LEU A 258 -21.74 4.89 -1.45
N GLY A 259 -20.73 4.96 -0.57
CA GLY A 259 -20.87 5.48 0.79
C GLY A 259 -21.81 4.66 1.68
N ARG A 260 -22.14 3.42 1.30
CA ARG A 260 -23.02 2.48 2.01
C ARG A 260 -22.76 1.03 1.60
N GLU A 261 -23.23 0.09 2.39
CA GLU A 261 -23.22 -1.32 2.00
C GLU A 261 -23.94 -1.58 0.67
N PRO A 262 -23.31 -2.28 -0.29
CA PRO A 262 -23.88 -2.56 -1.59
C PRO A 262 -24.97 -3.62 -1.51
N THR A 263 -26.14 -3.32 -2.07
CA THR A 263 -27.24 -4.27 -2.24
C THR A 263 -26.90 -5.35 -3.28
N ARG A 264 -27.69 -6.43 -3.30
CA ARG A 264 -27.56 -7.46 -4.36
C ARG A 264 -27.77 -6.88 -5.76
N GLU A 265 -28.57 -5.84 -5.88
CA GLU A 265 -28.83 -5.15 -7.15
C GLU A 265 -27.63 -4.32 -7.61
N ASP A 266 -26.98 -3.59 -6.70
CA ASP A 266 -25.75 -2.85 -6.98
C ASP A 266 -24.65 -3.78 -7.50
N VAL A 267 -24.46 -4.92 -6.82
CA VAL A 267 -23.49 -5.94 -7.24
C VAL A 267 -23.81 -6.50 -8.63
N ARG A 268 -25.11 -6.81 -8.91
CA ARG A 268 -25.54 -7.32 -10.22
C ARG A 268 -25.35 -6.27 -11.32
N ARG A 269 -25.67 -5.00 -11.04
CA ARG A 269 -25.46 -3.89 -11.97
C ARG A 269 -23.98 -3.77 -12.33
N ARG A 270 -23.10 -3.70 -11.32
CA ARG A 270 -21.64 -3.62 -11.51
C ARG A 270 -21.10 -4.84 -12.28
N GLN A 271 -21.62 -6.03 -12.01
CA GLN A 271 -21.24 -7.25 -12.74
C GLN A 271 -21.61 -7.16 -14.23
N ARG A 272 -22.80 -6.67 -14.57
CA ARG A 272 -23.22 -6.47 -15.96
C ARG A 272 -22.32 -5.46 -16.68
N GLU A 273 -22.03 -4.33 -16.04
CA GLU A 273 -21.14 -3.30 -16.58
C GLU A 273 -19.73 -3.85 -16.87
N ARG A 274 -19.20 -4.73 -15.99
CA ARG A 274 -17.90 -5.39 -16.19
C ARG A 274 -17.93 -6.33 -17.39
N VAL A 275 -18.97 -7.13 -17.53
CA VAL A 275 -19.14 -8.05 -18.67
C VAL A 275 -19.29 -7.26 -19.97
N GLN A 276 -20.11 -6.20 -19.99
CA GLN A 276 -20.29 -5.36 -21.16
C GLN A 276 -18.97 -4.71 -21.62
N ARG A 277 -18.16 -4.18 -20.69
CA ARG A 277 -16.83 -3.64 -20.99
C ARG A 277 -15.91 -4.73 -21.58
N ALA A 278 -15.85 -5.89 -20.94
CA ALA A 278 -15.00 -6.99 -21.43
C ALA A 278 -15.40 -7.44 -22.85
N VAL A 279 -16.70 -7.47 -23.18
CA VAL A 279 -17.18 -7.79 -24.52
C VAL A 279 -16.85 -6.67 -25.52
N ALA A 280 -16.97 -5.41 -25.10
CA ALA A 280 -16.60 -4.27 -25.96
C ALA A 280 -15.09 -4.28 -26.29
N ASP A 281 -14.25 -4.52 -25.27
CA ASP A 281 -12.80 -4.62 -25.43
C ASP A 281 -12.39 -5.78 -26.35
N LEU A 282 -13.10 -6.91 -26.26
CA LEU A 282 -12.87 -8.06 -27.15
C LEU A 282 -13.28 -7.75 -28.60
N ARG A 283 -14.40 -7.06 -28.80
CA ARG A 283 -14.87 -6.65 -30.14
C ARG A 283 -13.98 -5.61 -30.81
N ALA A 284 -13.39 -4.71 -30.03
CA ALA A 284 -12.47 -3.70 -30.55
C ALA A 284 -11.14 -4.28 -31.07
N ARG A 285 -10.88 -5.58 -30.81
CA ARG A 285 -9.66 -6.30 -31.21
C ARG A 285 -9.85 -7.27 -32.39
N LEU A 286 -11.09 -7.51 -32.76
CA LEU A 286 -11.46 -8.30 -33.93
C LEU A 286 -11.71 -7.40 -35.15
#